data_a92cf35facc571cdf39adcab849a3bff
#
_entry.id   a92cf35facc571cdf39adcab849a3bff
#
_cell.length_a   1.000
_cell.length_b   1.000
_cell.length_c   1.000
_cell.angle_alpha   90.00
_cell.angle_beta   90.00
_cell.angle_gamma   90.00
#
_symmetry.space_group_name_H-M   'P 1'
#
loop_
_entity.id
_entity.type
_entity.pdbx_description
1 polymer ?
#
loop_
_entity_poly.entity_id
_entity_poly.type
_entity_poly.pdbx_seq_one_letter_code
_entity_poly.pdbx_strand_id
1 'polypeptide(L)'
;IIDPMSEMTERIHRYETAVISQITHMGRRNVSNDGDWLPTIAPSPVREPMHRFWPKQMELSDIRRVIGDFADAARRARSGGLDGIELCATSHLIDQFWTPLVNHRTDNYGGSIENRLRFTFEVLEAIREAIGNDIAVGIRMIGAEEQIGGLSTEESIEIAQRLANSDFLDFINVTSSSLATEEGLSKAIPPSGTPLMPYVSLAASIKEAINIPVLHATRIADLESARHAISTGLIDLAGMTRAHFADPHIVRKLERGDENRIRVCVGASLCINRLHQGLESVCIQNPATGREGNIPQLITSKTDSIKKVVVVGAGPAGLEASRVLGERGHSVVLFEAQSSVGGQVNLATRASKRQAELAGIVGWLAEEIVHAGVDIRLNAMVEESDVISEKPDVVIIATGGFPDTTFLSSGEDLIHTTWDVLGGHKTPKGKVLIYDDHGGENAPSVAEFLSERGVSDIELVTPDRQVMQDLSATTGPTYLRMLYRNGVIMTPDHRLINVESNGSLMRALMVNVHTRAETFRTVDSVIVENGVLPNDGLYLGLREMSSNGGRIDIAAFTTGKAQPMSKDRYELYRIGDAVASRGIAAAIYEARRICMYI
;
A
#
# COMPACT_ATOMS: atom_id res chain seq x y z
N ILE A 1 -30.17 3.81 5.15
CA ILE A 1 -28.80 4.32 5.25
C ILE A 1 -28.62 5.27 6.47
N ILE A 2 -29.70 5.99 6.90
CA ILE A 2 -29.63 6.95 8.02
C ILE A 2 -29.33 6.20 9.33
N ASP A 3 -30.09 5.15 9.67
CA ASP A 3 -29.93 4.43 10.94
C ASP A 3 -28.51 3.85 11.17
N PRO A 4 -27.90 3.12 10.20
CA PRO A 4 -26.52 2.68 10.35
C PRO A 4 -25.51 3.84 10.45
N MET A 5 -25.79 4.98 9.79
CA MET A 5 -24.96 6.18 9.88
C MET A 5 -25.05 6.80 11.28
N SER A 6 -26.26 6.90 11.83
CA SER A 6 -26.47 7.41 13.20
C SER A 6 -25.79 6.52 14.23
N GLU A 7 -25.90 5.19 14.11
CA GLU A 7 -25.20 4.27 15.00
C GLU A 7 -23.66 4.48 14.95
N MET A 8 -23.11 4.65 13.76
CA MET A 8 -21.68 4.92 13.58
C MET A 8 -21.27 6.25 14.22
N THR A 9 -21.99 7.33 13.95
CA THR A 9 -21.67 8.67 14.47
C THR A 9 -21.80 8.71 15.99
N GLU A 10 -22.84 8.14 16.58
CA GLU A 10 -23.00 8.02 18.03
C GLU A 10 -21.85 7.28 18.70
N ARG A 11 -21.34 6.22 18.05
CA ARG A 11 -20.19 5.46 18.58
C ARG A 11 -18.90 6.28 18.54
N ILE A 12 -18.68 7.07 17.47
CA ILE A 12 -17.48 7.92 17.31
C ILE A 12 -17.55 9.13 18.22
N HIS A 13 -18.70 9.78 18.36
CA HIS A 13 -18.90 10.95 19.22
C HIS A 13 -18.65 10.66 20.73
N ARG A 14 -18.71 9.39 21.16
CA ARG A 14 -18.28 9.02 22.53
C ARG A 14 -16.80 9.32 22.81
N TYR A 15 -16.03 9.55 21.77
CA TYR A 15 -14.60 9.89 21.85
C TYR A 15 -14.32 11.36 21.49
N GLU A 16 -15.36 12.20 21.51
CA GLU A 16 -15.28 13.64 21.17
C GLU A 16 -14.66 13.91 19.79
N THR A 17 -14.88 12.99 18.85
CA THR A 17 -14.33 13.04 17.49
C THR A 17 -15.42 13.41 16.50
N ALA A 18 -15.22 14.49 15.73
CA ALA A 18 -16.11 14.89 14.66
C ALA A 18 -16.03 13.90 13.46
N VAL A 19 -17.16 13.71 12.78
CA VAL A 19 -17.29 12.81 11.63
C VAL A 19 -17.77 13.57 10.41
N ILE A 20 -16.95 13.57 9.37
CA ILE A 20 -17.27 14.20 8.07
C ILE A 20 -17.35 13.09 7.00
N SER A 21 -18.40 13.11 6.17
CA SER A 21 -18.52 12.18 5.04
C SER A 21 -18.16 12.86 3.73
N GLN A 22 -17.34 12.20 2.91
CA GLN A 22 -17.10 12.67 1.55
C GLN A 22 -18.23 12.22 0.63
N ILE A 23 -18.87 13.18 -0.08
CA ILE A 23 -19.91 12.94 -1.07
C ILE A 23 -19.31 13.10 -2.46
N THR A 24 -19.54 12.10 -3.32
CA THR A 24 -18.99 12.10 -4.66
C THR A 24 -19.97 11.63 -5.71
N HIS A 25 -19.86 12.19 -6.91
CA HIS A 25 -20.38 11.65 -8.15
C HIS A 25 -19.20 11.45 -9.10
N MET A 26 -18.95 10.21 -9.50
CA MET A 26 -17.76 9.84 -10.28
C MET A 26 -17.69 10.47 -11.67
N GLY A 27 -18.85 10.94 -12.19
CA GLY A 27 -18.91 11.49 -13.55
C GLY A 27 -18.52 10.44 -14.59
N ARG A 28 -17.62 10.81 -15.52
CA ARG A 28 -17.10 9.89 -16.54
C ARG A 28 -16.19 8.80 -15.98
N ARG A 29 -15.72 8.93 -14.73
CA ARG A 29 -14.80 8.04 -14.07
C ARG A 29 -15.49 6.82 -13.45
N ASN A 30 -16.34 6.18 -14.20
CA ASN A 30 -17.08 4.97 -13.82
C ASN A 30 -17.15 4.01 -15.01
N VAL A 31 -17.62 2.79 -14.76
CA VAL A 31 -17.88 1.79 -15.78
C VAL A 31 -19.34 1.85 -16.21
N SER A 32 -19.64 1.65 -17.50
CA SER A 32 -21.01 1.62 -18.04
C SER A 32 -21.54 0.21 -18.26
N ASN A 33 -20.77 -0.82 -17.94
CA ASN A 33 -21.13 -2.23 -18.13
C ASN A 33 -21.44 -2.94 -16.81
N ASP A 34 -21.76 -2.18 -15.76
CA ASP A 34 -22.18 -2.68 -14.46
C ASP A 34 -23.64 -2.30 -14.17
N GLY A 35 -24.29 -3.02 -13.27
CA GLY A 35 -25.67 -2.79 -12.88
C GLY A 35 -26.64 -2.76 -14.08
N ASP A 36 -27.39 -1.68 -14.20
CA ASP A 36 -28.40 -1.49 -15.23
C ASP A 36 -27.87 -1.02 -16.59
N TRP A 37 -26.56 -1.06 -16.81
CA TRP A 37 -25.90 -0.62 -18.05
C TRP A 37 -26.14 0.85 -18.42
N LEU A 38 -26.37 1.70 -17.42
CA LEU A 38 -26.56 3.13 -17.63
C LEU A 38 -25.25 3.78 -18.10
N PRO A 39 -25.30 4.69 -19.07
CA PRO A 39 -24.10 5.42 -19.48
C PRO A 39 -23.59 6.30 -18.32
N THR A 40 -22.27 6.39 -18.19
CA THR A 40 -21.66 7.44 -17.38
C THR A 40 -22.02 8.81 -17.94
N ILE A 41 -22.04 9.85 -17.11
CA ILE A 41 -22.37 11.22 -17.50
C ILE A 41 -21.21 12.17 -17.22
N ALA A 42 -21.06 13.19 -18.05
CA ALA A 42 -20.01 14.22 -17.91
C ALA A 42 -20.44 15.54 -18.58
N PRO A 43 -19.72 16.65 -18.36
CA PRO A 43 -19.99 17.91 -19.07
C PRO A 43 -19.97 17.75 -20.58
N SER A 44 -19.03 16.95 -21.11
CA SER A 44 -18.89 16.66 -22.54
C SER A 44 -18.53 15.20 -22.80
N PRO A 45 -18.74 14.66 -24.02
CA PRO A 45 -18.51 13.25 -24.34
C PRO A 45 -17.02 12.97 -24.60
N VAL A 46 -16.18 13.23 -23.60
CA VAL A 46 -14.76 12.99 -23.63
C VAL A 46 -14.43 11.66 -22.95
N ARG A 47 -13.81 10.74 -23.69
CA ARG A 47 -13.45 9.41 -23.22
C ARG A 47 -12.62 9.46 -21.95
N GLU A 48 -12.97 8.63 -20.96
CA GLU A 48 -12.18 8.50 -19.74
C GLU A 48 -10.98 7.56 -19.98
N PRO A 49 -9.74 7.96 -19.64
CA PRO A 49 -8.55 7.21 -20.02
C PRO A 49 -8.39 5.86 -19.32
N MET A 50 -8.73 5.76 -18.02
CA MET A 50 -8.47 4.59 -17.19
C MET A 50 -9.49 3.45 -17.45
N HIS A 51 -10.79 3.74 -17.37
CA HIS A 51 -11.86 2.74 -17.60
C HIS A 51 -12.24 2.64 -19.07
N ARG A 52 -11.84 3.63 -19.92
CA ARG A 52 -11.99 3.65 -21.38
C ARG A 52 -13.44 3.77 -21.89
N PHE A 53 -14.38 4.18 -21.06
CA PHE A 53 -15.76 4.42 -21.45
C PHE A 53 -15.99 5.85 -21.95
N TRP A 54 -17.01 6.00 -22.82
CA TRP A 54 -17.49 7.28 -23.31
C TRP A 54 -18.71 7.71 -22.50
N PRO A 55 -18.68 8.89 -21.85
CA PRO A 55 -19.84 9.39 -21.14
C PRO A 55 -20.88 9.98 -22.11
N LYS A 56 -22.15 9.96 -21.70
CA LYS A 56 -23.19 10.82 -22.25
C LYS A 56 -22.90 12.25 -21.81
N GLN A 57 -23.01 13.23 -22.73
CA GLN A 57 -23.02 14.65 -22.36
C GLN A 57 -24.27 14.93 -21.50
N MET A 58 -24.08 15.59 -20.37
CA MET A 58 -25.19 15.99 -19.49
C MET A 58 -26.09 17.01 -20.18
N GLU A 59 -27.39 16.72 -20.18
CA GLU A 59 -28.45 17.66 -20.52
C GLU A 59 -28.83 18.49 -19.27
N LEU A 60 -29.59 19.57 -19.44
CA LEU A 60 -30.03 20.39 -18.31
C LEU A 60 -30.88 19.60 -17.29
N SER A 61 -31.61 18.59 -17.75
CA SER A 61 -32.34 17.66 -16.86
C SER A 61 -31.41 16.81 -16.01
N ASP A 62 -30.28 16.32 -16.57
CA ASP A 62 -29.26 15.57 -15.82
C ASP A 62 -28.60 16.47 -14.76
N ILE A 63 -28.26 17.70 -15.16
CA ILE A 63 -27.65 18.69 -14.26
C ILE A 63 -28.56 18.94 -13.06
N ARG A 64 -29.83 19.27 -13.29
CA ARG A 64 -30.82 19.55 -12.21
C ARG A 64 -31.03 18.33 -11.31
N ARG A 65 -31.11 17.13 -11.89
CA ARG A 65 -31.26 15.89 -11.12
C ARG A 65 -30.05 15.68 -10.20
N VAL A 66 -28.82 15.80 -10.72
CA VAL A 66 -27.61 15.59 -9.93
C VAL A 66 -27.43 16.65 -8.83
N ILE A 67 -27.80 17.90 -9.08
CA ILE A 67 -27.83 18.93 -8.03
C ILE A 67 -28.77 18.50 -6.89
N GLY A 68 -29.98 18.03 -7.21
CA GLY A 68 -30.91 17.47 -6.24
C GLY A 68 -30.35 16.27 -5.48
N ASP A 69 -29.66 15.36 -6.17
CA ASP A 69 -29.03 14.17 -5.58
C ASP A 69 -27.94 14.54 -4.54
N PHE A 70 -27.13 15.58 -4.81
CA PHE A 70 -26.16 16.13 -3.84
C PHE A 70 -26.84 16.74 -2.60
N ALA A 71 -27.91 17.53 -2.79
CA ALA A 71 -28.68 18.09 -1.70
C ALA A 71 -29.34 17.01 -0.83
N ASP A 72 -29.87 15.96 -1.46
CA ASP A 72 -30.45 14.81 -0.77
C ASP A 72 -29.40 13.99 0.00
N ALA A 73 -28.20 13.83 -0.54
CA ALA A 73 -27.10 13.20 0.14
C ALA A 73 -26.66 14.00 1.38
N ALA A 74 -26.55 15.32 1.26
CA ALA A 74 -26.24 16.22 2.38
C ALA A 74 -27.32 16.15 3.49
N ARG A 75 -28.60 16.12 3.10
CA ARG A 75 -29.72 15.98 4.05
C ARG A 75 -29.68 14.66 4.81
N ARG A 76 -29.33 13.56 4.12
CA ARG A 76 -29.12 12.25 4.78
C ARG A 76 -27.91 12.28 5.73
N ALA A 77 -26.81 12.93 5.35
CA ALA A 77 -25.63 13.09 6.19
C ALA A 77 -25.96 13.82 7.50
N ARG A 78 -26.66 14.98 7.42
CA ARG A 78 -27.13 15.73 8.58
C ARG A 78 -28.07 14.88 9.45
N SER A 79 -29.04 14.20 8.83
CA SER A 79 -29.98 13.33 9.56
C SER A 79 -29.33 12.13 10.22
N GLY A 80 -28.19 11.65 9.71
CA GLY A 80 -27.37 10.61 10.28
C GLY A 80 -26.41 11.08 11.38
N GLY A 81 -26.47 12.37 11.78
CA GLY A 81 -25.67 12.92 12.88
C GLY A 81 -24.22 13.26 12.50
N LEU A 82 -23.90 13.38 11.21
CA LEU A 82 -22.57 13.81 10.77
C LEU A 82 -22.34 15.30 11.08
N ASP A 83 -21.10 15.66 11.44
CA ASP A 83 -20.67 17.02 11.75
C ASP A 83 -20.33 17.82 10.49
N GLY A 84 -20.20 17.14 9.35
CA GLY A 84 -19.94 17.80 8.08
C GLY A 84 -19.96 16.87 6.88
N ILE A 85 -19.81 17.50 5.72
CA ILE A 85 -19.63 16.83 4.42
C ILE A 85 -18.45 17.44 3.67
N GLU A 86 -17.79 16.65 2.84
CA GLU A 86 -16.75 17.10 1.91
C GLU A 86 -17.16 16.70 0.49
N LEU A 87 -17.28 17.66 -0.42
CA LEU A 87 -17.52 17.38 -1.83
C LEU A 87 -16.22 16.94 -2.52
N CYS A 88 -16.28 15.89 -3.31
CA CYS A 88 -15.11 15.40 -4.04
C CYS A 88 -15.00 16.04 -5.43
N ALA A 89 -14.01 16.91 -5.60
CA ALA A 89 -13.64 17.54 -6.86
C ALA A 89 -12.18 17.17 -7.22
N THR A 90 -11.95 15.84 -7.40
CA THR A 90 -10.63 15.28 -7.74
C THR A 90 -10.76 14.27 -8.87
N SER A 91 -10.85 14.74 -10.10
CA SER A 91 -11.18 13.99 -11.33
C SER A 91 -12.58 13.37 -11.31
N HIS A 92 -13.48 13.90 -10.51
CA HIS A 92 -14.88 13.52 -10.41
C HIS A 92 -15.79 14.55 -11.07
N LEU A 93 -17.12 14.37 -11.01
CA LEU A 93 -18.03 15.18 -11.81
C LEU A 93 -17.87 16.69 -11.60
N ILE A 94 -17.65 17.14 -10.38
CA ILE A 94 -17.57 18.58 -10.04
C ILE A 94 -16.40 19.23 -10.79
N ASP A 95 -15.18 18.72 -10.65
CA ASP A 95 -14.01 19.29 -11.31
C ASP A 95 -13.89 18.91 -12.79
N GLN A 96 -14.66 17.91 -13.26
CA GLN A 96 -14.82 17.67 -14.70
C GLN A 96 -15.49 18.87 -15.41
N PHE A 97 -16.32 19.64 -14.70
CA PHE A 97 -16.81 20.92 -15.22
C PHE A 97 -15.74 22.02 -15.23
N TRP A 98 -14.77 21.98 -14.32
CA TRP A 98 -13.73 23.02 -14.21
C TRP A 98 -12.68 22.91 -15.30
N THR A 99 -12.22 21.69 -15.58
CA THR A 99 -11.08 21.45 -16.47
C THR A 99 -11.44 21.58 -17.95
N PRO A 100 -10.68 22.37 -18.73
CA PRO A 100 -10.84 22.45 -20.19
C PRO A 100 -10.60 21.10 -20.90
N LEU A 101 -9.87 20.16 -20.28
CA LEU A 101 -9.63 18.83 -20.86
C LEU A 101 -10.90 18.00 -21.00
N VAL A 102 -11.94 18.31 -20.23
CA VAL A 102 -13.19 17.53 -20.17
C VAL A 102 -14.40 18.38 -20.56
N ASN A 103 -14.44 19.65 -20.16
CA ASN A 103 -15.55 20.53 -20.40
C ASN A 103 -15.39 21.33 -21.71
N HIS A 104 -15.98 20.81 -22.78
CA HIS A 104 -16.01 21.47 -24.09
C HIS A 104 -17.37 22.12 -24.40
N ARG A 105 -18.19 22.40 -23.35
CA ARG A 105 -19.51 23.03 -23.51
C ARG A 105 -19.38 24.47 -23.98
N THR A 106 -20.36 24.90 -24.77
CA THR A 106 -20.49 26.27 -25.28
C THR A 106 -21.72 27.00 -24.70
N ASP A 107 -22.42 26.36 -23.78
CA ASP A 107 -23.54 26.94 -23.06
C ASP A 107 -23.08 27.59 -21.71
N ASN A 108 -24.05 27.91 -20.85
CA ASN A 108 -23.81 28.54 -19.55
C ASN A 108 -23.01 27.68 -18.55
N TYR A 109 -22.63 26.45 -18.88
CA TYR A 109 -21.83 25.54 -18.04
C TYR A 109 -20.43 25.32 -18.60
N GLY A 110 -20.00 26.06 -19.65
CA GLY A 110 -18.68 25.91 -20.26
C GLY A 110 -18.09 27.23 -20.77
N GLY A 111 -16.86 27.16 -21.26
CA GLY A 111 -16.12 28.34 -21.74
C GLY A 111 -15.44 29.10 -20.59
N SER A 112 -15.99 30.23 -20.16
CA SER A 112 -15.38 31.05 -19.10
C SER A 112 -15.34 30.33 -17.73
N ILE A 113 -14.44 30.76 -16.85
CA ILE A 113 -14.30 30.18 -15.51
C ILE A 113 -15.63 30.30 -14.70
N GLU A 114 -16.36 31.39 -14.87
CA GLU A 114 -17.68 31.59 -14.24
C GLU A 114 -18.66 30.51 -14.66
N ASN A 115 -18.72 30.21 -15.96
CA ASN A 115 -19.60 29.19 -16.49
C ASN A 115 -19.14 27.78 -16.07
N ARG A 116 -17.85 27.53 -16.08
CA ARG A 116 -17.29 26.22 -15.64
C ARG A 116 -17.55 25.96 -14.13
N LEU A 117 -17.61 26.99 -13.31
CA LEU A 117 -17.93 26.92 -11.88
C LEU A 117 -19.43 26.90 -11.57
N ARG A 118 -20.30 27.25 -12.52
CA ARG A 118 -21.76 27.38 -12.30
C ARG A 118 -22.37 26.13 -11.67
N PHE A 119 -22.07 24.95 -12.21
CA PHE A 119 -22.55 23.68 -11.67
C PHE A 119 -22.17 23.52 -10.18
N THR A 120 -20.94 23.86 -9.82
CA THR A 120 -20.46 23.76 -8.44
C THR A 120 -21.22 24.70 -7.51
N PHE A 121 -21.43 25.95 -7.92
CA PHE A 121 -22.18 26.92 -7.10
C PHE A 121 -23.63 26.49 -6.94
N GLU A 122 -24.30 26.00 -7.98
CA GLU A 122 -25.68 25.49 -7.90
C GLU A 122 -25.78 24.26 -6.97
N VAL A 123 -24.75 23.37 -6.96
CA VAL A 123 -24.67 22.26 -5.99
C VAL A 123 -24.51 22.76 -4.57
N LEU A 124 -23.60 23.71 -4.33
CA LEU A 124 -23.33 24.27 -3.00
C LEU A 124 -24.55 25.02 -2.45
N GLU A 125 -25.21 25.82 -3.28
CA GLU A 125 -26.44 26.53 -2.92
C GLU A 125 -27.55 25.54 -2.52
N ALA A 126 -27.81 24.51 -3.34
CA ALA A 126 -28.82 23.48 -3.06
C ALA A 126 -28.49 22.68 -1.78
N ILE A 127 -27.22 22.44 -1.51
CA ILE A 127 -26.78 21.82 -0.25
C ILE A 127 -27.10 22.75 0.93
N ARG A 128 -26.70 24.01 0.88
CA ARG A 128 -26.99 24.98 1.98
C ARG A 128 -28.49 25.22 2.19
N GLU A 129 -29.27 25.23 1.12
CA GLU A 129 -30.74 25.25 1.25
C GLU A 129 -31.29 24.03 1.99
N ALA A 130 -30.69 22.84 1.74
CA ALA A 130 -31.12 21.57 2.33
C ALA A 130 -30.71 21.41 3.81
N ILE A 131 -29.52 21.89 4.20
CA ILE A 131 -28.94 21.64 5.54
C ILE A 131 -28.66 22.89 6.37
N GLY A 132 -28.77 24.11 5.80
CA GLY A 132 -28.40 25.35 6.49
C GLY A 132 -26.90 25.38 6.84
N ASN A 133 -26.60 25.96 8.00
CA ASN A 133 -25.24 26.03 8.56
C ASN A 133 -25.06 25.09 9.76
N ASP A 134 -25.90 24.05 9.87
CA ASP A 134 -25.88 23.14 11.03
C ASP A 134 -24.67 22.24 11.06
N ILE A 135 -24.12 21.92 9.88
CA ILE A 135 -22.94 21.07 9.73
C ILE A 135 -21.94 21.70 8.74
N ALA A 136 -20.65 21.37 8.89
CA ALA A 136 -19.60 21.88 8.02
C ALA A 136 -19.74 21.37 6.58
N VAL A 137 -19.42 22.23 5.60
CA VAL A 137 -19.35 21.88 4.18
C VAL A 137 -17.96 22.20 3.65
N GLY A 138 -17.23 21.22 3.19
CA GLY A 138 -15.93 21.38 2.55
C GLY A 138 -15.90 20.89 1.12
N ILE A 139 -14.81 21.17 0.44
CA ILE A 139 -14.52 20.64 -0.88
C ILE A 139 -13.09 20.13 -0.97
N ARG A 140 -12.90 18.93 -1.53
CA ARG A 140 -11.59 18.42 -1.87
C ARG A 140 -11.29 18.71 -3.33
N MET A 141 -10.24 19.47 -3.61
CA MET A 141 -9.91 19.94 -4.94
C MET A 141 -8.47 19.64 -5.36
N ILE A 142 -8.25 19.59 -6.66
CA ILE A 142 -6.93 19.48 -7.26
C ILE A 142 -6.32 20.89 -7.34
N GLY A 143 -5.15 21.08 -6.75
CA GLY A 143 -4.41 22.35 -6.85
C GLY A 143 -3.59 22.50 -8.14
N ALA A 144 -3.33 21.38 -8.85
CA ALA A 144 -2.75 21.34 -10.20
C ALA A 144 -3.02 19.96 -10.82
N GLU A 145 -3.49 19.91 -12.07
CA GLU A 145 -3.76 18.64 -12.76
C GLU A 145 -2.50 17.95 -13.28
N GLU A 146 -1.41 18.68 -13.43
CA GLU A 146 -0.13 18.21 -14.01
C GLU A 146 -0.29 17.55 -15.39
N GLN A 147 -1.26 17.99 -16.16
CA GLN A 147 -1.53 17.56 -17.53
C GLN A 147 -1.51 18.76 -18.49
N ILE A 148 -0.99 18.57 -19.70
CA ILE A 148 -0.97 19.63 -20.72
C ILE A 148 -2.41 20.02 -21.08
N GLY A 149 -2.74 21.31 -20.93
CA GLY A 149 -4.07 21.85 -21.18
C GLY A 149 -5.08 21.63 -20.05
N GLY A 150 -4.66 21.02 -18.91
CA GLY A 150 -5.44 20.93 -17.69
C GLY A 150 -5.35 22.20 -16.83
N LEU A 151 -5.98 22.14 -15.64
CA LEU A 151 -5.95 23.24 -14.69
C LEU A 151 -4.53 23.52 -14.21
N SER A 152 -4.11 24.77 -14.35
CA SER A 152 -2.86 25.27 -13.77
C SER A 152 -3.01 25.57 -12.28
N THR A 153 -1.88 25.81 -11.61
CA THR A 153 -1.89 26.25 -10.21
C THR A 153 -2.61 27.58 -10.04
N GLU A 154 -2.41 28.52 -10.96
CA GLU A 154 -3.01 29.85 -10.96
C GLU A 154 -4.54 29.77 -11.10
N GLU A 155 -5.03 28.95 -12.05
CA GLU A 155 -6.47 28.73 -12.22
C GLU A 155 -7.07 28.05 -10.98
N SER A 156 -6.37 27.09 -10.37
CA SER A 156 -6.82 26.42 -9.15
C SER A 156 -6.88 27.37 -7.96
N ILE A 157 -5.93 28.30 -7.83
CA ILE A 157 -5.97 29.37 -6.82
C ILE A 157 -7.18 30.29 -7.08
N GLU A 158 -7.42 30.71 -8.32
CA GLU A 158 -8.60 31.53 -8.66
C GLU A 158 -9.91 30.80 -8.32
N ILE A 159 -10.02 29.52 -8.63
CA ILE A 159 -11.17 28.69 -8.26
C ILE A 159 -11.33 28.66 -6.74
N ALA A 160 -10.26 28.39 -5.99
CA ALA A 160 -10.29 28.36 -4.53
C ALA A 160 -10.75 29.71 -3.93
N GLN A 161 -10.26 30.84 -4.46
CA GLN A 161 -10.69 32.17 -4.04
C GLN A 161 -12.18 32.42 -4.28
N ARG A 162 -12.69 32.06 -5.48
CA ARG A 162 -14.11 32.21 -5.81
C ARG A 162 -15.01 31.35 -4.92
N LEU A 163 -14.57 30.12 -4.62
CA LEU A 163 -15.29 29.20 -3.74
C LEU A 163 -15.26 29.67 -2.29
N ALA A 164 -14.11 30.10 -1.77
CA ALA A 164 -13.97 30.60 -0.40
C ALA A 164 -14.78 31.88 -0.15
N ASN A 165 -14.93 32.74 -1.16
CA ASN A 165 -15.68 34.00 -1.06
C ASN A 165 -17.20 33.82 -1.24
N SER A 166 -17.71 32.60 -1.39
CA SER A 166 -19.13 32.35 -1.63
C SER A 166 -19.98 32.19 -0.36
N ASP A 167 -19.35 32.13 0.81
CA ASP A 167 -19.97 31.79 2.10
C ASP A 167 -20.64 30.39 2.14
N PHE A 168 -20.43 29.54 1.11
CA PHE A 168 -20.97 28.18 1.09
C PHE A 168 -20.03 27.13 1.70
N LEU A 169 -18.74 27.43 1.80
CA LEU A 169 -17.71 26.50 2.27
C LEU A 169 -17.11 26.91 3.61
N ASP A 170 -16.85 25.91 4.45
CA ASP A 170 -16.17 26.05 5.73
C ASP A 170 -14.69 25.66 5.65
N PHE A 171 -14.29 24.82 4.70
CA PHE A 171 -12.88 24.44 4.49
C PHE A 171 -12.61 23.95 3.06
N ILE A 172 -11.34 23.97 2.67
CA ILE A 172 -10.84 23.37 1.41
C ILE A 172 -9.78 22.33 1.73
N ASN A 173 -9.92 21.13 1.12
CA ASN A 173 -8.94 20.05 1.18
C ASN A 173 -8.17 20.00 -0.14
N VAL A 174 -6.90 20.33 -0.11
CA VAL A 174 -6.07 20.44 -1.32
C VAL A 174 -5.30 19.14 -1.57
N THR A 175 -5.38 18.63 -2.81
CA THR A 175 -4.55 17.54 -3.32
C THR A 175 -3.89 17.97 -4.63
N SER A 176 -3.11 17.10 -5.26
CA SER A 176 -2.50 17.36 -6.55
C SER A 176 -2.66 16.18 -7.51
N SER A 177 -2.46 16.45 -8.79
CA SER A 177 -2.52 15.53 -9.90
C SER A 177 -3.91 14.94 -10.21
N SER A 178 -4.12 14.61 -11.45
CA SER A 178 -5.37 14.01 -11.93
C SER A 178 -5.43 12.51 -11.63
N LEU A 179 -6.55 12.02 -11.16
CA LEU A 179 -6.80 10.58 -10.96
C LEU A 179 -7.24 9.87 -12.27
N ALA A 180 -7.27 10.57 -13.39
CA ALA A 180 -7.78 10.02 -14.65
C ALA A 180 -6.82 9.02 -15.33
N THR A 181 -5.56 8.95 -14.90
CA THR A 181 -4.55 8.02 -15.40
C THR A 181 -3.82 7.34 -14.25
N GLU A 182 -3.23 6.18 -14.51
CA GLU A 182 -2.40 5.49 -13.49
C GLU A 182 -1.20 6.35 -13.08
N GLU A 183 -0.58 7.08 -14.02
CA GLU A 183 0.51 8.01 -13.69
C GLU A 183 0.04 9.09 -12.72
N GLY A 184 -1.08 9.76 -13.01
CA GLY A 184 -1.67 10.77 -12.14
C GLY A 184 -2.07 10.18 -10.78
N LEU A 185 -2.66 8.99 -10.77
CA LEU A 185 -3.01 8.27 -9.53
C LEU A 185 -1.76 8.00 -8.66
N SER A 186 -0.66 7.57 -9.27
CA SER A 186 0.62 7.33 -8.57
C SER A 186 1.23 8.60 -7.96
N LYS A 187 0.89 9.77 -8.48
CA LYS A 187 1.27 11.08 -7.93
C LYS A 187 0.30 11.55 -6.84
N ALA A 188 -1.00 11.41 -7.06
CA ALA A 188 -2.03 11.80 -6.09
C ALA A 188 -1.99 10.95 -4.81
N ILE A 189 -1.65 9.66 -4.96
CA ILE A 189 -1.47 8.70 -3.86
C ILE A 189 -0.05 8.13 -3.91
N PRO A 190 0.97 8.93 -3.56
CA PRO A 190 2.35 8.56 -3.79
C PRO A 190 2.79 7.39 -2.91
N PRO A 191 3.49 6.38 -3.50
CA PRO A 191 4.07 5.27 -2.77
C PRO A 191 5.38 5.65 -2.07
N SER A 192 6.04 4.68 -1.42
CA SER A 192 7.40 4.79 -0.89
C SER A 192 8.39 5.31 -1.93
N GLY A 193 9.45 5.96 -1.47
CA GLY A 193 10.44 6.63 -2.33
C GLY A 193 10.01 8.00 -2.86
N THR A 194 8.78 8.43 -2.64
CA THR A 194 8.35 9.81 -2.85
C THR A 194 8.61 10.62 -1.57
N PRO A 195 9.10 11.85 -1.62
CA PRO A 195 9.25 12.69 -0.43
C PRO A 195 7.94 12.80 0.38
N LEU A 196 8.06 12.98 1.69
CA LEU A 196 6.89 13.29 2.54
C LEU A 196 6.33 14.66 2.15
N MET A 197 5.01 14.82 2.24
CA MET A 197 4.28 16.06 1.94
C MET A 197 4.65 16.68 0.58
N PRO A 198 4.67 15.94 -0.54
CA PRO A 198 5.24 16.43 -1.81
C PRO A 198 4.50 17.65 -2.38
N TYR A 199 3.28 17.90 -1.93
CA TYR A 199 2.42 18.99 -2.42
C TYR A 199 2.01 19.98 -1.32
N VAL A 200 2.70 20.00 -0.18
CA VAL A 200 2.36 20.92 0.91
C VAL A 200 2.56 22.38 0.51
N SER A 201 3.54 22.70 -0.32
CA SER A 201 3.75 24.06 -0.85
C SER A 201 2.58 24.52 -1.73
N LEU A 202 2.00 23.61 -2.51
CA LEU A 202 0.80 23.90 -3.31
C LEU A 202 -0.42 24.20 -2.40
N ALA A 203 -0.60 23.41 -1.34
CA ALA A 203 -1.64 23.69 -0.35
C ALA A 203 -1.42 25.04 0.37
N ALA A 204 -0.17 25.35 0.69
CA ALA A 204 0.21 26.64 1.29
C ALA A 204 -0.10 27.82 0.37
N SER A 205 0.19 27.75 -0.92
CA SER A 205 -0.14 28.81 -1.89
C SER A 205 -1.65 29.07 -1.98
N ILE A 206 -2.46 28.02 -1.90
CA ILE A 206 -3.93 28.17 -1.84
C ILE A 206 -4.33 28.80 -0.50
N LYS A 207 -3.76 28.35 0.63
CA LYS A 207 -4.05 28.90 1.95
C LYS A 207 -3.72 30.39 2.05
N GLU A 208 -2.61 30.84 1.47
CA GLU A 208 -2.24 32.25 1.42
C GLU A 208 -3.24 33.10 0.65
N ALA A 209 -3.97 32.49 -0.28
CA ALA A 209 -4.90 33.18 -1.18
C ALA A 209 -6.35 33.23 -0.68
N ILE A 210 -6.70 32.50 0.39
CA ILE A 210 -8.06 32.36 0.92
C ILE A 210 -8.11 32.60 2.43
N ASN A 211 -9.33 32.76 2.98
CA ASN A 211 -9.56 33.08 4.40
C ASN A 211 -10.27 31.97 5.19
N ILE A 212 -10.47 30.80 4.58
CA ILE A 212 -11.05 29.64 5.25
C ILE A 212 -9.98 28.55 5.45
N PRO A 213 -10.16 27.61 6.42
CA PRO A 213 -9.18 26.57 6.72
C PRO A 213 -8.81 25.69 5.53
N VAL A 214 -7.53 25.37 5.42
CA VAL A 214 -6.98 24.45 4.40
C VAL A 214 -6.50 23.16 5.04
N LEU A 215 -7.04 22.04 4.55
CA LEU A 215 -6.62 20.67 4.85
C LEU A 215 -5.72 20.15 3.73
N HIS A 216 -4.68 19.39 4.11
CA HIS A 216 -3.86 18.62 3.17
C HIS A 216 -3.55 17.24 3.73
N ALA A 217 -3.58 16.20 2.88
CA ALA A 217 -3.44 14.81 3.32
C ALA A 217 -2.39 13.99 2.56
N THR A 218 -1.78 14.54 1.50
CA THR A 218 -0.91 13.74 0.64
C THR A 218 0.41 13.41 1.35
N ARG A 219 0.56 12.12 1.73
CA ARG A 219 1.77 11.55 2.30
C ARG A 219 2.29 12.27 3.57
N ILE A 220 1.40 12.69 4.44
CA ILE A 220 1.73 13.03 5.83
C ILE A 220 1.73 11.69 6.59
N ALA A 221 2.92 11.09 6.79
CA ALA A 221 3.05 9.73 7.28
C ALA A 221 3.44 9.64 8.76
N ASP A 222 3.93 10.73 9.36
CA ASP A 222 4.41 10.81 10.72
C ASP A 222 4.01 12.12 11.41
N LEU A 223 4.16 12.16 12.74
CA LEU A 223 3.81 13.32 13.56
C LEU A 223 4.73 14.52 13.34
N GLU A 224 5.99 14.31 13.01
CA GLU A 224 6.95 15.39 12.77
C GLU A 224 6.53 16.21 11.55
N SER A 225 6.21 15.53 10.45
CA SER A 225 5.69 16.16 9.23
C SER A 225 4.38 16.91 9.49
N ALA A 226 3.44 16.32 10.21
CA ALA A 226 2.17 16.96 10.56
C ALA A 226 2.39 18.20 11.43
N ARG A 227 3.21 18.10 12.48
CA ARG A 227 3.57 19.19 13.39
C ARG A 227 4.28 20.31 12.65
N HIS A 228 5.22 20.00 11.78
CA HIS A 228 5.93 20.98 10.95
C HIS A 228 4.93 21.75 10.07
N ALA A 229 4.11 21.07 9.29
CA ALA A 229 3.17 21.71 8.36
C ALA A 229 2.17 22.66 9.05
N ILE A 230 1.68 22.30 10.24
CA ILE A 230 0.75 23.13 11.02
C ILE A 230 1.48 24.29 11.71
N SER A 231 2.59 24.02 12.42
CA SER A 231 3.29 25.04 13.20
C SER A 231 3.96 26.12 12.36
N THR A 232 4.34 25.79 11.12
CA THR A 232 4.89 26.76 10.16
C THR A 232 3.78 27.47 9.35
N GLY A 233 2.52 27.14 9.58
CA GLY A 233 1.38 27.80 8.94
C GLY A 233 1.12 27.38 7.49
N LEU A 234 1.72 26.28 7.01
CA LEU A 234 1.52 25.79 5.63
C LEU A 234 0.09 25.27 5.38
N ILE A 235 -0.52 24.68 6.40
CA ILE A 235 -1.89 24.16 6.38
C ILE A 235 -2.53 24.36 7.76
N ASP A 236 -3.85 24.20 7.86
CA ASP A 236 -4.58 24.28 9.14
C ASP A 236 -4.89 22.89 9.70
N LEU A 237 -5.11 21.90 8.83
CA LEU A 237 -5.43 20.52 9.21
C LEU A 237 -4.57 19.52 8.42
N ALA A 238 -3.97 18.57 9.14
CA ALA A 238 -3.15 17.51 8.56
C ALA A 238 -3.91 16.19 8.45
N GLY A 239 -4.11 15.71 7.23
CA GLY A 239 -4.75 14.42 6.97
C GLY A 239 -3.74 13.28 6.98
N MET A 240 -3.90 12.30 7.88
CA MET A 240 -2.95 11.22 8.12
C MET A 240 -3.53 9.82 7.86
N THR A 241 -4.33 9.62 6.80
CA THR A 241 -5.11 8.40 6.55
C THR A 241 -4.27 7.12 6.62
N ARG A 242 -3.20 7.01 5.81
CA ARG A 242 -2.37 5.80 5.79
C ARG A 242 -1.54 5.61 7.06
N ALA A 243 -1.21 6.69 7.77
CA ALA A 243 -0.57 6.62 9.06
C ALA A 243 -1.48 5.95 10.10
N HIS A 244 -2.78 6.31 10.15
CA HIS A 244 -3.76 5.66 11.02
C HIS A 244 -4.05 4.20 10.63
N PHE A 245 -3.88 3.83 9.35
CA PHE A 245 -3.92 2.42 8.94
C PHE A 245 -2.75 1.63 9.53
N ALA A 246 -1.56 2.22 9.57
CA ALA A 246 -0.40 1.61 10.18
C ALA A 246 -0.52 1.58 11.70
N ASP A 247 -0.95 2.69 12.31
CA ASP A 247 -1.15 2.82 13.76
C ASP A 247 -2.39 3.65 14.10
N PRO A 248 -3.54 3.04 14.45
CA PRO A 248 -4.75 3.78 14.80
C PRO A 248 -4.64 4.52 16.14
N HIS A 249 -3.58 4.27 16.93
CA HIS A 249 -3.38 4.86 18.25
C HIS A 249 -2.38 6.02 18.25
N ILE A 250 -2.09 6.62 17.10
CA ILE A 250 -1.12 7.74 16.97
C ILE A 250 -1.41 8.84 17.98
N VAL A 251 -2.67 9.32 18.05
CA VAL A 251 -3.05 10.42 18.95
C VAL A 251 -2.87 10.03 20.42
N ARG A 252 -3.31 8.83 20.81
CA ARG A 252 -3.13 8.34 22.19
C ARG A 252 -1.66 8.17 22.58
N LYS A 253 -0.82 7.74 21.65
CA LYS A 253 0.62 7.62 21.87
C LYS A 253 1.26 9.00 22.02
N LEU A 254 0.85 9.98 21.19
CA LEU A 254 1.28 11.37 21.34
C LEU A 254 0.92 11.93 22.73
N GLU A 255 -0.33 11.77 23.17
CA GLU A 255 -0.81 12.25 24.47
C GLU A 255 -0.05 11.65 25.67
N ARG A 256 0.44 10.42 25.51
CA ARG A 256 1.20 9.69 26.54
C ARG A 256 2.70 9.92 26.50
N GLY A 257 3.21 10.58 25.46
CA GLY A 257 4.65 10.73 25.22
C GLY A 257 5.31 9.47 24.67
N ASP A 258 4.54 8.50 24.13
CA ASP A 258 5.00 7.25 23.56
C ASP A 258 5.22 7.34 22.03
N GLU A 259 5.64 8.51 21.55
CA GLU A 259 5.78 8.80 20.10
C GLU A 259 6.74 7.83 19.40
N ASN A 260 7.81 7.42 20.09
CA ASN A 260 8.79 6.45 19.59
C ASN A 260 8.20 5.05 19.33
N ARG A 261 7.04 4.73 19.90
CA ARG A 261 6.34 3.47 19.69
C ARG A 261 5.31 3.53 18.57
N ILE A 262 5.20 4.63 17.86
CA ILE A 262 4.28 4.76 16.71
C ILE A 262 4.79 3.92 15.55
N ARG A 263 3.93 3.07 15.00
CA ARG A 263 4.18 2.31 13.77
C ARG A 263 3.97 3.22 12.56
N VAL A 264 5.05 3.80 12.05
CA VAL A 264 5.02 4.77 10.95
C VAL A 264 4.63 4.08 9.63
N CYS A 265 3.82 4.75 8.81
CA CYS A 265 3.45 4.23 7.48
C CYS A 265 4.64 4.23 6.53
N VAL A 266 5.03 3.07 6.02
CA VAL A 266 6.16 2.88 5.09
C VAL A 266 5.82 3.10 3.62
N GLY A 267 4.62 3.56 3.30
CA GLY A 267 4.25 3.91 1.92
C GLY A 267 4.13 2.75 0.92
N ALA A 268 4.06 1.50 1.38
CA ALA A 268 4.01 0.31 0.50
C ALA A 268 2.73 0.20 -0.35
N SER A 269 1.76 1.06 -0.16
CA SER A 269 0.51 1.21 -0.92
C SER A 269 -0.40 -0.03 -1.00
N LEU A 270 -0.11 -1.11 -0.27
CA LEU A 270 -0.93 -2.33 -0.25
C LEU A 270 -2.42 -2.03 0.05
N CYS A 271 -2.70 -1.10 0.97
CA CYS A 271 -4.05 -0.72 1.36
C CYS A 271 -4.87 -0.19 0.18
N ILE A 272 -4.32 0.71 -0.61
CA ILE A 272 -5.01 1.30 -1.77
C ILE A 272 -5.02 0.36 -2.98
N ASN A 273 -3.97 -0.44 -3.15
CA ASN A 273 -3.86 -1.39 -4.24
C ASN A 273 -4.96 -2.45 -4.15
N ARG A 274 -5.20 -2.98 -2.96
CA ARG A 274 -6.30 -3.93 -2.72
C ARG A 274 -7.67 -3.30 -2.95
N LEU A 275 -7.85 -2.04 -2.53
CA LEU A 275 -9.10 -1.31 -2.77
C LEU A 275 -9.41 -1.19 -4.28
N HIS A 276 -8.40 -0.89 -5.10
CA HIS A 276 -8.56 -0.84 -6.57
C HIS A 276 -8.83 -2.21 -7.21
N GLN A 277 -8.51 -3.30 -6.53
CA GLN A 277 -8.85 -4.67 -6.93
C GLN A 277 -10.23 -5.11 -6.44
N GLY A 278 -11.00 -4.23 -5.80
CA GLY A 278 -12.29 -4.57 -5.18
C GLY A 278 -12.18 -5.43 -3.92
N LEU A 279 -10.99 -5.44 -3.29
CA LEU A 279 -10.70 -6.21 -2.08
C LEU A 279 -10.69 -5.31 -0.85
N GLU A 280 -10.74 -5.91 0.33
CA GLU A 280 -10.65 -5.19 1.61
C GLU A 280 -9.30 -4.48 1.76
N SER A 281 -9.35 -3.25 2.21
CA SER A 281 -8.16 -2.46 2.53
C SER A 281 -7.47 -3.01 3.78
N VAL A 282 -6.18 -3.34 3.68
CA VAL A 282 -5.36 -3.85 4.78
C VAL A 282 -4.01 -3.13 4.83
N CYS A 283 -3.30 -3.21 5.94
CA CYS A 283 -1.95 -2.66 6.05
C CYS A 283 -0.89 -3.76 5.89
N ILE A 284 0.25 -3.42 5.26
CA ILE A 284 1.36 -4.37 5.08
C ILE A 284 1.97 -4.82 6.41
N GLN A 285 1.96 -3.95 7.42
CA GLN A 285 2.62 -4.16 8.71
C GLN A 285 1.67 -4.22 9.91
N ASN A 286 0.40 -3.78 9.76
CA ASN A 286 -0.60 -3.89 10.81
C ASN A 286 -1.64 -4.95 10.40
N PRO A 287 -1.56 -6.16 10.96
CA PRO A 287 -2.43 -7.25 10.53
C PRO A 287 -3.89 -7.09 10.99
N ALA A 288 -4.17 -6.18 11.94
CA ALA A 288 -5.51 -5.92 12.44
C ALA A 288 -6.30 -4.96 11.54
N THR A 289 -5.62 -4.08 10.78
CA THR A 289 -6.30 -3.10 9.91
C THR A 289 -7.17 -3.78 8.86
N GLY A 290 -8.44 -3.39 8.82
CA GLY A 290 -9.48 -3.99 7.97
C GLY A 290 -10.01 -5.34 8.49
N ARG A 291 -9.58 -5.77 9.70
CA ARG A 291 -9.94 -7.04 10.32
C ARG A 291 -10.26 -6.91 11.81
N GLU A 292 -10.57 -5.72 12.27
CA GLU A 292 -10.72 -5.37 13.68
C GLU A 292 -11.84 -6.17 14.38
N GLY A 293 -12.82 -6.66 13.63
CA GLY A 293 -13.86 -7.55 14.15
C GLY A 293 -13.35 -8.92 14.64
N ASN A 294 -12.19 -9.37 14.09
CA ASN A 294 -11.61 -10.68 14.41
C ASN A 294 -10.23 -10.57 15.06
N ILE A 295 -9.49 -9.49 14.77
CA ILE A 295 -8.13 -9.28 15.26
C ILE A 295 -8.08 -7.92 15.94
N PRO A 296 -7.92 -7.87 17.27
CA PRO A 296 -7.84 -6.61 17.99
C PRO A 296 -6.57 -5.84 17.63
N GLN A 297 -6.65 -4.52 17.61
CA GLN A 297 -5.49 -3.64 17.38
C GLN A 297 -4.45 -3.76 18.51
N LEU A 298 -4.89 -3.90 19.74
CA LEU A 298 -4.03 -4.07 20.91
C LEU A 298 -4.09 -5.53 21.41
N ILE A 299 -2.97 -6.01 21.91
CA ILE A 299 -2.89 -7.28 22.62
C ILE A 299 -3.21 -7.00 24.10
N THR A 300 -4.46 -7.23 24.49
CA THR A 300 -4.93 -6.93 25.86
C THR A 300 -5.02 -8.16 26.75
N SER A 301 -5.13 -9.35 26.15
CA SER A 301 -5.24 -10.61 26.89
C SER A 301 -3.85 -11.16 27.21
N LYS A 302 -3.45 -11.07 28.48
CA LYS A 302 -2.30 -11.83 28.98
C LYS A 302 -2.70 -13.28 29.20
N THR A 303 -1.73 -14.19 29.09
CA THR A 303 -1.97 -15.61 29.38
C THR A 303 -1.94 -15.87 30.89
N ASP A 304 -2.80 -16.78 31.34
CA ASP A 304 -2.75 -17.30 32.73
C ASP A 304 -1.70 -18.42 32.88
N SER A 305 -1.26 -19.00 31.75
CA SER A 305 -0.25 -20.07 31.69
C SER A 305 0.92 -19.64 30.84
N ILE A 306 2.01 -19.26 31.48
CA ILE A 306 3.25 -18.86 30.80
C ILE A 306 3.88 -20.08 30.14
N LYS A 307 4.07 -20.01 28.82
CA LYS A 307 4.78 -21.02 28.04
C LYS A 307 6.19 -20.53 27.71
N LYS A 308 7.13 -21.47 27.58
CA LYS A 308 8.42 -21.21 26.96
C LYS A 308 8.30 -21.43 25.44
N VAL A 309 8.51 -20.38 24.67
CA VAL A 309 8.39 -20.41 23.21
C VAL A 309 9.75 -20.17 22.57
N VAL A 310 10.13 -21.06 21.65
CA VAL A 310 11.30 -20.87 20.80
C VAL A 310 10.84 -20.46 19.40
N VAL A 311 11.33 -19.34 18.93
CA VAL A 311 11.11 -18.82 17.56
C VAL A 311 12.44 -18.90 16.80
N VAL A 312 12.43 -19.48 15.60
CA VAL A 312 13.64 -19.61 14.77
C VAL A 312 13.45 -18.80 13.48
N GLY A 313 14.31 -17.78 13.32
CA GLY A 313 14.28 -16.80 12.23
C GLY A 313 13.65 -15.47 12.63
N ALA A 314 14.39 -14.36 12.47
CA ALA A 314 13.99 -13.01 12.82
C ALA A 314 13.62 -12.14 11.59
N GLY A 315 13.01 -12.75 10.58
CA GLY A 315 12.28 -12.03 9.52
C GLY A 315 10.94 -11.48 10.05
N PRO A 316 10.14 -10.78 9.22
CA PRO A 316 8.88 -10.17 9.65
C PRO A 316 7.92 -11.12 10.38
N ALA A 317 7.84 -12.38 9.94
CA ALA A 317 7.01 -13.41 10.60
C ALA A 317 7.48 -13.73 12.02
N GLY A 318 8.78 -14.01 12.19
CA GLY A 318 9.34 -14.36 13.50
C GLY A 318 9.36 -13.18 14.46
N LEU A 319 9.62 -11.97 13.98
CA LEU A 319 9.56 -10.74 14.76
C LEU A 319 8.13 -10.48 15.28
N GLU A 320 7.11 -10.56 14.42
CA GLU A 320 5.71 -10.39 14.85
C GLU A 320 5.27 -11.51 15.80
N ALA A 321 5.68 -12.77 15.55
CA ALA A 321 5.40 -13.88 16.45
C ALA A 321 5.99 -13.62 17.85
N SER A 322 7.25 -13.24 17.91
CA SER A 322 7.96 -12.93 19.16
C SER A 322 7.33 -11.76 19.90
N ARG A 323 6.95 -10.69 19.18
CA ARG A 323 6.24 -9.54 19.75
C ARG A 323 4.91 -9.96 20.40
N VAL A 324 4.08 -10.67 19.63
CA VAL A 324 2.76 -11.09 20.10
C VAL A 324 2.85 -11.96 21.35
N LEU A 325 3.74 -12.95 21.33
CA LEU A 325 3.93 -13.87 22.43
C LEU A 325 4.51 -13.18 23.68
N GLY A 326 5.49 -12.30 23.49
CA GLY A 326 6.06 -11.52 24.59
C GLY A 326 5.04 -10.56 25.22
N GLU A 327 4.26 -9.82 24.41
CA GLU A 327 3.18 -8.96 24.91
C GLU A 327 2.09 -9.74 25.66
N ARG A 328 1.84 -11.00 25.29
CA ARG A 328 0.94 -11.89 26.01
C ARG A 328 1.53 -12.42 27.32
N GLY A 329 2.84 -12.26 27.54
CA GLY A 329 3.52 -12.64 28.78
C GLY A 329 4.21 -14.00 28.73
N HIS A 330 4.38 -14.61 27.56
CA HIS A 330 5.16 -15.85 27.39
C HIS A 330 6.68 -15.57 27.50
N SER A 331 7.44 -16.59 27.89
CA SER A 331 8.91 -16.57 27.82
C SER A 331 9.38 -16.91 26.42
N VAL A 332 9.92 -15.94 25.69
CA VAL A 332 10.26 -16.10 24.26
C VAL A 332 11.76 -16.02 24.05
N VAL A 333 12.32 -17.02 23.34
CA VAL A 333 13.68 -17.05 22.83
C VAL A 333 13.61 -16.97 21.31
N LEU A 334 14.25 -15.97 20.72
CA LEU A 334 14.33 -15.76 19.27
C LEU A 334 15.73 -16.02 18.77
N PHE A 335 15.90 -17.03 17.92
CA PHE A 335 17.16 -17.34 17.24
C PHE A 335 17.18 -16.73 15.83
N GLU A 336 18.32 -16.12 15.47
CA GLU A 336 18.59 -15.59 14.14
C GLU A 336 20.01 -15.96 13.69
N ALA A 337 20.13 -16.56 12.52
CA ALA A 337 21.41 -17.00 11.96
C ALA A 337 22.31 -15.82 11.56
N GLN A 338 21.70 -14.69 11.17
CA GLN A 338 22.43 -13.49 10.77
C GLN A 338 22.82 -12.63 11.97
N SER A 339 23.69 -11.64 11.72
CA SER A 339 24.11 -10.63 12.72
C SER A 339 23.08 -9.55 13.00
N SER A 340 21.96 -9.54 12.26
CA SER A 340 20.87 -8.56 12.41
C SER A 340 19.52 -9.20 12.08
N VAL A 341 18.48 -8.69 12.73
CA VAL A 341 17.08 -9.07 12.42
C VAL A 341 16.63 -8.44 11.10
N GLY A 342 15.54 -8.96 10.51
CA GLY A 342 14.87 -8.38 9.35
C GLY A 342 14.73 -9.31 8.14
N GLY A 343 15.58 -10.34 8.04
CA GLY A 343 15.51 -11.33 6.95
C GLY A 343 15.56 -10.69 5.56
N GLN A 344 14.66 -11.11 4.67
CA GLN A 344 14.59 -10.64 3.27
C GLN A 344 14.32 -9.14 3.13
N VAL A 345 13.68 -8.50 4.11
CA VAL A 345 13.44 -7.04 4.07
C VAL A 345 14.75 -6.26 4.02
N ASN A 346 15.80 -6.77 4.68
CA ASN A 346 17.13 -6.14 4.63
C ASN A 346 17.74 -6.14 3.23
N LEU A 347 17.41 -7.12 2.39
CA LEU A 347 17.82 -7.13 0.98
C LEU A 347 17.00 -6.13 0.17
N ALA A 348 15.67 -6.14 0.33
CA ALA A 348 14.79 -5.22 -0.36
C ALA A 348 15.16 -3.75 -0.11
N THR A 349 15.47 -3.38 1.13
CA THR A 349 15.82 -1.99 1.50
C THR A 349 17.12 -1.49 0.87
N ARG A 350 17.98 -2.39 0.39
CA ARG A 350 19.22 -2.03 -0.33
C ARG A 350 19.01 -1.75 -1.81
N ALA A 351 17.87 -2.19 -2.37
CA ALA A 351 17.62 -2.14 -3.80
C ALA A 351 17.57 -0.70 -4.32
N SER A 352 16.85 0.19 -3.64
CA SER A 352 16.76 1.59 -4.04
C SER A 352 16.20 2.46 -2.89
N LYS A 353 16.27 3.77 -3.06
CA LYS A 353 15.63 4.73 -2.14
C LYS A 353 14.12 4.49 -2.02
N ARG A 354 13.51 3.94 -3.03
CA ARG A 354 12.09 3.57 -3.09
C ARG A 354 11.74 2.49 -2.08
N GLN A 355 12.62 1.51 -1.89
CA GLN A 355 12.43 0.39 -0.98
C GLN A 355 12.97 0.67 0.46
N ALA A 356 13.75 1.72 0.63
CA ALA A 356 14.43 2.00 1.90
C ALA A 356 13.47 2.17 3.09
N GLU A 357 12.26 2.71 2.85
CA GLU A 357 11.26 2.93 3.90
C GLU A 357 10.72 1.62 4.50
N LEU A 358 10.84 0.48 3.81
CA LEU A 358 10.46 -0.83 4.35
C LEU A 358 11.26 -1.21 5.61
N ALA A 359 12.45 -0.61 5.80
CA ALA A 359 13.23 -0.75 7.03
C ALA A 359 12.42 -0.37 8.28
N GLY A 360 11.46 0.56 8.16
CA GLY A 360 10.59 0.95 9.25
C GLY A 360 9.75 -0.19 9.82
N ILE A 361 9.41 -1.21 9.02
CA ILE A 361 8.71 -2.42 9.49
C ILE A 361 9.59 -3.20 10.47
N VAL A 362 10.83 -3.45 10.06
CA VAL A 362 11.79 -4.21 10.86
C VAL A 362 12.20 -3.42 12.10
N GLY A 363 12.50 -2.11 11.93
CA GLY A 363 12.89 -1.23 13.03
C GLY A 363 11.86 -1.20 14.14
N TRP A 364 10.59 -0.96 13.79
CA TRP A 364 9.51 -0.96 14.77
C TRP A 364 9.34 -2.33 15.46
N LEU A 365 9.32 -3.43 14.71
CA LEU A 365 9.20 -4.78 15.29
C LEU A 365 10.38 -5.11 16.21
N ALA A 366 11.61 -4.73 15.83
CA ALA A 366 12.81 -4.96 16.64
C ALA A 366 12.74 -4.23 17.99
N GLU A 367 12.27 -2.98 18.00
CA GLU A 367 12.08 -2.23 19.24
C GLU A 367 10.97 -2.86 20.11
N GLU A 368 9.85 -3.24 19.51
CA GLU A 368 8.73 -3.83 20.25
C GLU A 368 9.06 -5.19 20.88
N ILE A 369 9.88 -6.05 20.23
CA ILE A 369 10.29 -7.32 20.85
C ILE A 369 11.22 -7.10 22.04
N VAL A 370 12.06 -6.05 22.02
CA VAL A 370 12.87 -5.66 23.17
C VAL A 370 11.97 -5.18 24.31
N HIS A 371 10.99 -4.34 24.04
CA HIS A 371 10.01 -3.90 25.03
C HIS A 371 9.19 -5.06 25.60
N ALA A 372 8.92 -6.09 24.80
CA ALA A 372 8.22 -7.29 25.23
C ALA A 372 9.12 -8.29 26.01
N GLY A 373 10.40 -8.00 26.21
CA GLY A 373 11.31 -8.82 26.98
C GLY A 373 11.75 -10.12 26.29
N VAL A 374 11.80 -10.15 24.98
CA VAL A 374 12.23 -11.31 24.18
C VAL A 374 13.76 -11.49 24.30
N ASP A 375 14.21 -12.73 24.56
CA ASP A 375 15.64 -13.11 24.51
C ASP A 375 16.07 -13.32 23.06
N ILE A 376 16.83 -12.35 22.52
CA ILE A 376 17.24 -12.32 21.11
C ILE A 376 18.67 -12.85 20.98
N ARG A 377 18.86 -13.91 20.20
CA ARG A 377 20.15 -14.55 19.95
C ARG A 377 20.54 -14.48 18.48
N LEU A 378 21.36 -13.53 18.15
CA LEU A 378 21.90 -13.31 16.80
C LEU A 378 23.13 -14.20 16.55
N ASN A 379 23.52 -14.35 15.27
CA ASN A 379 24.62 -15.22 14.82
C ASN A 379 24.45 -16.67 15.33
N ALA A 380 23.24 -17.11 15.47
CA ALA A 380 22.87 -18.42 16.00
C ALA A 380 22.14 -19.23 14.94
N MET A 381 22.91 -19.96 14.14
CA MET A 381 22.37 -20.98 13.24
C MET A 381 22.11 -22.25 14.06
N VAL A 382 20.84 -22.58 14.28
CA VAL A 382 20.42 -23.65 15.19
C VAL A 382 19.96 -24.89 14.46
N GLU A 383 20.26 -26.06 15.08
CA GLU A 383 19.80 -27.40 14.69
C GLU A 383 18.72 -27.89 15.67
N GLU A 384 18.14 -29.05 15.42
CA GLU A 384 17.07 -29.63 16.25
C GLU A 384 17.50 -29.76 17.73
N SER A 385 18.76 -30.18 17.97
CA SER A 385 19.33 -30.34 19.32
C SER A 385 19.35 -29.02 20.12
N ASP A 386 19.67 -27.91 19.44
CA ASP A 386 19.70 -26.60 20.08
C ASP A 386 18.30 -26.14 20.50
N VAL A 387 17.31 -26.33 19.61
CA VAL A 387 15.91 -26.01 19.88
C VAL A 387 15.38 -26.84 21.06
N ILE A 388 15.65 -28.16 21.06
CA ILE A 388 15.19 -29.07 22.13
C ILE A 388 15.88 -28.76 23.46
N SER A 389 17.16 -28.34 23.44
CA SER A 389 17.91 -27.98 24.66
C SER A 389 17.27 -26.84 25.44
N GLU A 390 16.52 -25.98 24.77
CA GLU A 390 15.73 -24.92 25.38
C GLU A 390 14.50 -25.44 26.15
N LYS A 391 14.12 -26.70 25.99
CA LYS A 391 12.93 -27.31 26.60
C LYS A 391 11.67 -26.47 26.34
N PRO A 392 11.32 -26.22 25.07
CA PRO A 392 10.17 -25.40 24.71
C PRO A 392 8.85 -26.12 24.98
N ASP A 393 7.80 -25.33 25.27
CA ASP A 393 6.41 -25.77 25.19
C ASP A 393 5.86 -25.59 23.76
N VAL A 394 6.39 -24.60 23.03
CA VAL A 394 6.02 -24.29 21.63
C VAL A 394 7.25 -23.92 20.84
N VAL A 395 7.33 -24.40 19.61
CA VAL A 395 8.35 -24.03 18.62
C VAL A 395 7.69 -23.42 17.39
N ILE A 396 8.21 -22.26 16.97
CA ILE A 396 7.75 -21.56 15.76
C ILE A 396 8.91 -21.44 14.77
N ILE A 397 8.79 -22.06 13.61
CA ILE A 397 9.73 -21.98 12.53
C ILE A 397 9.33 -20.85 11.57
N ALA A 398 10.17 -19.82 11.51
CA ALA A 398 10.02 -18.64 10.68
C ALA A 398 11.27 -18.37 9.82
N THR A 399 11.92 -19.45 9.39
CA THR A 399 13.22 -19.48 8.70
C THR A 399 13.20 -18.91 7.29
N GLY A 400 12.03 -18.50 6.79
CA GLY A 400 11.91 -17.92 5.45
C GLY A 400 12.11 -18.97 4.35
N GLY A 401 12.84 -18.61 3.30
CA GLY A 401 13.10 -19.49 2.17
C GLY A 401 14.36 -19.11 1.42
N PHE A 402 14.59 -19.80 0.30
CA PHE A 402 15.69 -19.57 -0.63
C PHE A 402 15.15 -19.20 -2.01
N PRO A 403 15.88 -18.40 -2.81
CA PRO A 403 15.48 -18.11 -4.19
C PRO A 403 15.29 -19.39 -5.01
N ASP A 404 14.23 -19.46 -5.80
CA ASP A 404 13.98 -20.60 -6.67
C ASP A 404 14.78 -20.47 -7.98
N THR A 405 15.74 -21.36 -8.17
CA THR A 405 16.54 -21.52 -9.40
C THR A 405 16.23 -22.82 -10.13
N THR A 406 15.37 -23.68 -9.57
CA THR A 406 15.12 -25.05 -10.04
C THR A 406 14.29 -25.13 -11.32
N PHE A 407 13.76 -24.03 -11.82
CA PHE A 407 12.97 -23.95 -13.06
C PHE A 407 13.81 -24.10 -14.33
N LEU A 408 15.13 -23.85 -14.25
CA LEU A 408 16.03 -23.99 -15.40
C LEU A 408 16.27 -25.45 -15.76
N SER A 409 16.28 -25.75 -17.05
CA SER A 409 16.64 -27.09 -17.52
C SER A 409 18.15 -27.37 -17.44
N SER A 410 18.98 -26.33 -17.49
CA SER A 410 20.44 -26.38 -17.28
C SER A 410 21.01 -24.95 -17.08
N GLY A 411 22.21 -24.86 -16.49
CA GLY A 411 22.95 -23.60 -16.30
C GLY A 411 22.59 -22.86 -15.01
N GLU A 412 22.09 -23.57 -14.01
CA GLU A 412 21.81 -23.02 -12.69
C GLU A 412 23.05 -22.42 -12.00
N ASP A 413 24.22 -23.01 -12.25
CA ASP A 413 25.51 -22.54 -11.74
C ASP A 413 26.06 -21.28 -12.45
N LEU A 414 25.46 -20.89 -13.56
CA LEU A 414 25.87 -19.75 -14.38
C LEU A 414 25.05 -18.48 -14.08
N ILE A 415 23.95 -18.59 -13.37
CA ILE A 415 23.07 -17.48 -13.06
C ILE A 415 23.36 -16.88 -11.68
N HIS A 416 22.79 -15.72 -11.45
CA HIS A 416 22.73 -15.05 -10.15
C HIS A 416 21.27 -14.81 -9.78
N THR A 417 20.97 -14.81 -8.49
CA THR A 417 19.65 -14.42 -8.01
C THR A 417 19.62 -12.91 -7.69
N THR A 418 18.43 -12.36 -7.60
CA THR A 418 18.25 -10.98 -7.08
C THR A 418 18.88 -10.81 -5.70
N TRP A 419 18.89 -11.87 -4.88
CA TRP A 419 19.52 -11.86 -3.55
C TRP A 419 21.05 -11.78 -3.60
N ASP A 420 21.70 -12.45 -4.55
CA ASP A 420 23.15 -12.36 -4.73
C ASP A 420 23.60 -10.95 -5.07
N VAL A 421 22.82 -10.27 -5.89
CA VAL A 421 23.08 -8.89 -6.30
C VAL A 421 22.86 -7.92 -5.14
N LEU A 422 21.68 -7.95 -4.51
CA LEU A 422 21.33 -7.05 -3.40
C LEU A 422 22.12 -7.35 -2.12
N GLY A 423 22.50 -8.61 -1.91
CA GLY A 423 23.39 -9.04 -0.83
C GLY A 423 24.84 -8.56 -0.98
N GLY A 424 25.22 -8.12 -2.20
CA GLY A 424 26.57 -7.68 -2.51
C GLY A 424 27.55 -8.82 -2.81
N HIS A 425 27.04 -10.05 -2.97
CA HIS A 425 27.85 -11.22 -3.33
C HIS A 425 28.28 -11.20 -4.80
N LYS A 426 27.50 -10.52 -5.64
CA LYS A 426 27.75 -10.35 -7.07
C LYS A 426 27.55 -8.90 -7.48
N THR A 427 28.39 -8.44 -8.42
CA THR A 427 28.33 -7.11 -9.02
C THR A 427 28.32 -7.25 -10.55
N PRO A 428 27.14 -7.51 -11.15
CA PRO A 428 26.98 -7.63 -12.59
C PRO A 428 27.46 -6.36 -13.31
N LYS A 429 28.08 -6.57 -14.48
CA LYS A 429 28.58 -5.49 -15.36
C LYS A 429 28.30 -5.86 -16.82
N GLY A 430 28.46 -4.89 -17.71
CA GLY A 430 28.25 -5.09 -19.14
C GLY A 430 26.77 -5.25 -19.47
N LYS A 431 26.45 -6.20 -20.33
CA LYS A 431 25.10 -6.53 -20.75
C LYS A 431 24.45 -7.49 -19.77
N VAL A 432 23.35 -7.08 -19.15
CA VAL A 432 22.68 -7.86 -18.08
C VAL A 432 21.26 -8.23 -18.52
N LEU A 433 20.94 -9.51 -18.43
CA LEU A 433 19.58 -10.01 -18.58
C LEU A 433 19.02 -10.28 -17.18
N ILE A 434 17.86 -9.70 -16.87
CA ILE A 434 17.09 -9.98 -15.66
C ILE A 434 15.83 -10.72 -16.08
N TYR A 435 15.66 -11.94 -15.59
CA TYR A 435 14.47 -12.75 -15.81
C TYR A 435 13.57 -12.70 -14.58
N ASP A 436 12.29 -12.37 -14.80
CA ASP A 436 11.27 -12.18 -13.76
C ASP A 436 10.04 -13.05 -14.06
N ASP A 437 9.84 -14.11 -13.29
CA ASP A 437 8.60 -14.94 -13.29
C ASP A 437 7.80 -14.74 -11.98
N HIS A 438 8.10 -13.65 -11.25
CA HIS A 438 7.41 -13.31 -10.00
C HIS A 438 6.42 -12.14 -10.20
N GLY A 439 6.69 -11.24 -11.16
CA GLY A 439 5.81 -10.13 -11.52
C GLY A 439 5.73 -8.97 -10.52
N GLY A 440 6.52 -9.01 -9.44
CA GLY A 440 6.51 -8.03 -8.35
C GLY A 440 7.56 -6.92 -8.49
N GLU A 441 7.95 -6.36 -7.34
CA GLU A 441 8.90 -5.23 -7.25
C GLU A 441 10.38 -5.67 -7.29
N ASN A 442 10.70 -6.95 -7.08
CA ASN A 442 12.07 -7.43 -6.87
C ASN A 442 12.96 -7.21 -8.10
N ALA A 443 12.56 -7.72 -9.25
CA ALA A 443 13.34 -7.62 -10.49
C ALA A 443 13.49 -6.17 -10.98
N PRO A 444 12.45 -5.32 -11.05
CA PRO A 444 12.63 -3.93 -11.43
C PRO A 444 13.46 -3.13 -10.40
N SER A 445 13.43 -3.49 -9.12
CA SER A 445 14.29 -2.88 -8.10
C SER A 445 15.76 -3.21 -8.33
N VAL A 446 16.08 -4.44 -8.78
CA VAL A 446 17.45 -4.82 -9.16
C VAL A 446 17.88 -4.06 -10.42
N ALA A 447 17.00 -3.88 -11.40
CA ALA A 447 17.28 -3.05 -12.57
C ALA A 447 17.61 -1.59 -12.17
N GLU A 448 16.85 -1.00 -11.23
CA GLU A 448 17.13 0.31 -10.65
C GLU A 448 18.50 0.34 -9.95
N PHE A 449 18.76 -0.65 -9.08
CA PHE A 449 20.00 -0.80 -8.33
C PHE A 449 21.25 -0.84 -9.24
N LEU A 450 21.18 -1.62 -10.32
CA LEU A 450 22.26 -1.74 -11.31
C LEU A 450 22.43 -0.47 -12.14
N SER A 451 21.33 0.14 -12.57
CA SER A 451 21.36 1.41 -13.34
C SER A 451 22.01 2.54 -12.54
N GLU A 452 21.70 2.67 -11.24
CA GLU A 452 22.32 3.65 -10.33
C GLU A 452 23.84 3.43 -10.18
N ARG A 453 24.33 2.22 -10.47
CA ARG A 453 25.76 1.83 -10.43
C ARG A 453 26.43 1.84 -11.80
N GLY A 454 25.75 2.41 -12.80
CA GLY A 454 26.31 2.63 -14.13
C GLY A 454 26.18 1.46 -15.10
N VAL A 455 25.39 0.44 -14.82
CA VAL A 455 25.02 -0.58 -15.79
C VAL A 455 23.91 -0.02 -16.68
N SER A 456 24.21 0.14 -17.98
CA SER A 456 23.31 0.79 -18.95
C SER A 456 22.68 -0.16 -19.96
N ASP A 457 23.17 -1.40 -20.09
CA ASP A 457 22.62 -2.40 -21.01
C ASP A 457 21.90 -3.49 -20.22
N ILE A 458 20.62 -3.20 -19.89
CA ILE A 458 19.77 -4.08 -19.08
C ILE A 458 18.54 -4.48 -19.90
N GLU A 459 18.28 -5.79 -20.02
CA GLU A 459 17.03 -6.34 -20.54
C GLU A 459 16.28 -7.04 -19.41
N LEU A 460 15.03 -6.61 -19.15
CA LEU A 460 14.10 -7.22 -18.19
C LEU A 460 13.11 -8.08 -18.97
N VAL A 461 13.15 -9.39 -18.74
CA VAL A 461 12.38 -10.40 -19.48
C VAL A 461 11.38 -11.07 -18.53
N THR A 462 10.16 -11.32 -19.00
CA THR A 462 9.13 -12.02 -18.24
C THR A 462 8.28 -12.92 -19.14
N PRO A 463 7.76 -14.05 -18.66
CA PRO A 463 6.77 -14.86 -19.38
C PRO A 463 5.38 -14.21 -19.37
N ASP A 464 5.15 -13.22 -18.53
CA ASP A 464 3.89 -12.46 -18.43
C ASP A 464 3.68 -11.54 -19.65
N ARG A 465 2.42 -11.08 -19.82
CA ARG A 465 2.05 -10.10 -20.87
C ARG A 465 2.72 -8.75 -20.75
N GLN A 466 3.15 -8.41 -19.56
CA GLN A 466 3.87 -7.18 -19.26
C GLN A 466 4.82 -7.40 -18.10
N VAL A 467 5.92 -6.68 -18.09
CA VAL A 467 6.80 -6.65 -16.93
C VAL A 467 6.04 -6.10 -15.72
N MET A 468 6.34 -6.61 -14.53
CA MET A 468 5.68 -6.14 -13.30
C MET A 468 4.16 -6.33 -13.33
N GLN A 469 3.69 -7.49 -13.81
CA GLN A 469 2.26 -7.81 -14.01
C GLN A 469 1.42 -7.61 -12.73
N ASP A 470 1.99 -7.85 -11.55
CA ASP A 470 1.32 -7.78 -10.25
C ASP A 470 1.42 -6.41 -9.56
N LEU A 471 2.15 -5.46 -10.16
CA LEU A 471 2.22 -4.11 -9.62
C LEU A 471 0.94 -3.32 -9.93
N SER A 472 0.52 -2.56 -8.94
CA SER A 472 -0.68 -1.76 -9.03
C SER A 472 -0.50 -0.44 -9.77
N ALA A 473 -1.64 0.19 -10.07
CA ALA A 473 -1.72 1.52 -10.66
C ALA A 473 -1.07 2.65 -9.83
N THR A 474 -0.77 2.43 -8.54
CA THR A 474 -0.06 3.42 -7.73
C THR A 474 1.46 3.21 -7.74
N THR A 475 1.92 1.97 -7.88
CA THR A 475 3.35 1.62 -7.79
C THR A 475 3.97 1.41 -9.17
N GLY A 476 3.31 0.68 -10.06
CA GLY A 476 3.79 0.33 -11.41
C GLY A 476 4.29 1.53 -12.23
N PRO A 477 3.53 2.65 -12.34
CA PRO A 477 3.97 3.81 -13.11
C PRO A 477 5.28 4.44 -12.62
N THR A 478 5.58 4.32 -11.33
CA THR A 478 6.83 4.85 -10.77
C THR A 478 8.05 4.03 -11.23
N TYR A 479 7.89 2.69 -11.32
CA TYR A 479 8.92 1.81 -11.87
C TYR A 479 9.04 1.96 -13.39
N LEU A 480 7.92 1.99 -14.13
CA LEU A 480 7.94 2.19 -15.59
C LEU A 480 8.70 3.48 -15.96
N ARG A 481 8.43 4.58 -15.27
CA ARG A 481 9.15 5.84 -15.48
C ARG A 481 10.65 5.68 -15.26
N MET A 482 11.06 4.96 -14.25
CA MET A 482 12.48 4.68 -13.96
C MET A 482 13.09 3.79 -15.05
N LEU A 483 12.45 2.68 -15.42
CA LEU A 483 12.94 1.75 -16.45
C LEU A 483 13.12 2.45 -17.79
N TYR A 484 12.12 3.24 -18.23
CA TYR A 484 12.23 4.02 -19.49
C TYR A 484 13.33 5.07 -19.43
N ARG A 485 13.49 5.81 -18.31
CA ARG A 485 14.55 6.82 -18.16
C ARG A 485 15.95 6.23 -18.22
N ASN A 486 16.10 5.01 -17.71
CA ASN A 486 17.37 4.30 -17.69
C ASN A 486 17.61 3.45 -18.96
N GLY A 487 16.71 3.50 -19.95
CA GLY A 487 16.83 2.75 -21.19
C GLY A 487 16.74 1.23 -21.05
N VAL A 488 16.11 0.73 -19.97
CA VAL A 488 15.92 -0.71 -19.76
C VAL A 488 14.99 -1.26 -20.84
N ILE A 489 15.45 -2.31 -21.53
CA ILE A 489 14.64 -3.02 -22.54
C ILE A 489 13.66 -3.95 -21.79
N MET A 490 12.38 -3.85 -22.09
CA MET A 490 11.33 -4.68 -21.50
C MET A 490 10.83 -5.69 -22.53
N THR A 491 11.02 -6.99 -22.24
CA THR A 491 10.67 -8.10 -23.14
C THR A 491 9.65 -9.03 -22.48
N PRO A 492 8.34 -8.81 -22.69
CA PRO A 492 7.27 -9.70 -22.21
C PRO A 492 7.17 -10.97 -23.05
N ASP A 493 6.29 -11.89 -22.62
CA ASP A 493 5.90 -13.12 -23.31
C ASP A 493 7.07 -14.09 -23.61
N HIS A 494 8.17 -14.03 -22.84
CA HIS A 494 9.34 -14.86 -23.03
C HIS A 494 9.77 -15.58 -21.74
N ARG A 495 9.90 -16.89 -21.83
CA ARG A 495 10.39 -17.75 -20.74
C ARG A 495 11.85 -18.09 -20.93
N LEU A 496 12.66 -17.95 -19.89
CA LEU A 496 14.03 -18.44 -19.82
C LEU A 496 14.02 -19.97 -19.61
N ILE A 497 14.72 -20.71 -20.45
CA ILE A 497 14.74 -22.18 -20.43
C ILE A 497 16.07 -22.72 -19.89
N ASN A 498 17.19 -22.21 -20.42
CA ASN A 498 18.51 -22.58 -19.98
C ASN A 498 19.52 -21.45 -20.20
N VAL A 499 20.67 -21.62 -19.57
CA VAL A 499 21.84 -20.76 -19.75
C VAL A 499 23.06 -21.63 -20.02
N GLU A 500 23.85 -21.30 -21.03
CA GLU A 500 25.07 -21.99 -21.41
C GLU A 500 26.26 -21.03 -21.37
N SER A 501 27.45 -21.59 -21.06
CA SER A 501 28.69 -20.81 -21.17
C SER A 501 29.05 -20.63 -22.65
N ASN A 502 29.39 -19.41 -23.03
CA ASN A 502 29.85 -19.03 -24.37
C ASN A 502 31.14 -18.19 -24.25
N GLY A 503 32.23 -18.88 -23.93
CA GLY A 503 33.52 -18.25 -23.62
C GLY A 503 33.45 -17.44 -22.33
N SER A 504 33.65 -16.13 -22.41
CA SER A 504 33.50 -15.21 -21.25
C SER A 504 32.05 -14.68 -21.05
N LEU A 505 31.18 -15.01 -22.01
CA LEU A 505 29.77 -14.59 -22.00
C LEU A 505 28.85 -15.75 -21.68
N MET A 506 27.58 -15.46 -21.46
CA MET A 506 26.50 -16.43 -21.29
C MET A 506 25.56 -16.38 -22.48
N ARG A 507 25.05 -17.52 -22.89
CA ARG A 507 24.01 -17.66 -23.90
C ARG A 507 22.74 -18.17 -23.25
N ALA A 508 21.75 -17.30 -23.11
CA ALA A 508 20.44 -17.61 -22.53
C ALA A 508 19.45 -17.98 -23.64
N LEU A 509 18.82 -19.17 -23.53
CA LEU A 509 17.74 -19.59 -24.41
C LEU A 509 16.41 -19.07 -23.89
N MET A 510 15.75 -18.26 -24.71
CA MET A 510 14.42 -17.73 -24.45
C MET A 510 13.40 -18.36 -25.40
N VAL A 511 12.23 -18.71 -24.88
CA VAL A 511 11.11 -19.25 -25.67
C VAL A 511 9.91 -18.33 -25.56
N ASN A 512 9.40 -17.87 -26.69
CA ASN A 512 8.15 -17.09 -26.69
C ASN A 512 6.97 -17.99 -26.26
N VAL A 513 6.21 -17.58 -25.24
CA VAL A 513 5.16 -18.41 -24.61
C VAL A 513 4.00 -18.76 -25.56
N HIS A 514 3.73 -17.92 -26.57
CA HIS A 514 2.64 -18.11 -27.51
C HIS A 514 3.07 -18.89 -28.76
N THR A 515 4.18 -18.50 -29.38
CA THR A 515 4.61 -19.07 -30.68
C THR A 515 5.54 -20.25 -30.53
N ARG A 516 6.12 -20.47 -29.34
CA ARG A 516 7.19 -21.45 -29.07
C ARG A 516 8.48 -21.18 -29.83
N ALA A 517 8.59 -20.01 -30.45
CA ALA A 517 9.83 -19.64 -31.13
C ALA A 517 10.99 -19.45 -30.14
N GLU A 518 12.11 -20.04 -30.46
CA GLU A 518 13.34 -19.96 -29.69
C GLU A 518 14.16 -18.74 -30.13
N THR A 519 14.67 -18.01 -29.17
CA THR A 519 15.60 -16.91 -29.38
C THR A 519 16.74 -16.99 -28.36
N PHE A 520 17.90 -16.44 -28.71
CA PHE A 520 19.04 -16.44 -27.80
C PHE A 520 19.43 -15.01 -27.42
N ARG A 521 19.91 -14.86 -26.19
CA ARG A 521 20.58 -13.64 -25.72
C ARG A 521 22.01 -14.00 -25.35
N THR A 522 22.97 -13.20 -25.85
CA THR A 522 24.37 -13.28 -25.42
C THR A 522 24.64 -12.10 -24.50
N VAL A 523 24.96 -12.39 -23.25
CA VAL A 523 25.06 -11.41 -22.17
C VAL A 523 26.24 -11.68 -21.26
N ASP A 524 26.66 -10.69 -20.47
CA ASP A 524 27.71 -10.83 -19.47
C ASP A 524 27.18 -11.45 -18.14
N SER A 525 25.90 -11.24 -17.84
CA SER A 525 25.28 -11.77 -16.62
C SER A 525 23.80 -12.08 -16.82
N VAL A 526 23.35 -13.17 -16.21
CA VAL A 526 21.92 -13.51 -16.10
C VAL A 526 21.52 -13.47 -14.63
N ILE A 527 20.49 -12.71 -14.32
CA ILE A 527 19.90 -12.58 -12.96
C ILE A 527 18.50 -13.14 -13.02
N VAL A 528 18.08 -13.89 -12.02
CA VAL A 528 16.75 -14.49 -11.98
C VAL A 528 15.99 -14.08 -10.71
N GLU A 529 14.68 -13.88 -10.89
CA GLU A 529 13.67 -13.72 -9.83
C GLU A 529 12.50 -14.64 -10.16
N ASN A 530 12.44 -15.77 -9.47
CA ASN A 530 11.39 -16.80 -9.65
C ASN A 530 10.67 -17.11 -8.33
N GLY A 531 10.71 -16.17 -7.38
CA GLY A 531 10.14 -16.35 -6.05
C GLY A 531 11.05 -17.17 -5.12
N VAL A 532 10.45 -17.77 -4.08
CA VAL A 532 11.17 -18.34 -2.94
C VAL A 532 10.62 -19.72 -2.61
N LEU A 533 11.51 -20.70 -2.47
CA LEU A 533 11.21 -22.03 -1.93
C LEU A 533 11.34 -22.02 -0.40
N PRO A 534 10.46 -22.72 0.33
CA PRO A 534 10.51 -22.77 1.80
C PRO A 534 11.83 -23.34 2.33
N ASN A 535 12.41 -22.68 3.34
CA ASN A 535 13.49 -23.22 4.16
C ASN A 535 12.89 -23.95 5.36
N ASP A 536 12.42 -25.18 5.14
CA ASP A 536 11.66 -25.96 6.13
C ASP A 536 12.36 -27.19 6.66
N GLY A 537 13.67 -27.36 6.40
CA GLY A 537 14.44 -28.53 6.86
C GLY A 537 14.38 -28.74 8.37
N LEU A 538 14.58 -27.69 9.16
CA LEU A 538 14.48 -27.75 10.62
C LEU A 538 13.05 -28.11 11.09
N TYR A 539 12.01 -27.59 10.44
CA TYR A 539 10.63 -27.99 10.73
C TYR A 539 10.40 -29.48 10.48
N LEU A 540 10.89 -30.02 9.39
CA LEU A 540 10.76 -31.43 9.04
C LEU A 540 11.48 -32.31 10.06
N GLY A 541 12.67 -31.94 10.52
CA GLY A 541 13.44 -32.66 11.55
C GLY A 541 12.75 -32.68 12.92
N LEU A 542 12.10 -31.55 13.29
CA LEU A 542 11.40 -31.44 14.58
C LEU A 542 10.00 -32.07 14.61
N ARG A 543 9.39 -32.33 13.44
CA ARG A 543 7.97 -32.64 13.29
C ARG A 543 7.55 -33.92 14.00
N GLU A 544 8.32 -34.99 13.91
CA GLU A 544 7.97 -36.28 14.51
C GLU A 544 8.04 -36.27 16.04
N MET A 545 8.83 -35.37 16.60
CA MET A 545 8.98 -35.21 18.05
C MET A 545 7.94 -34.25 18.65
N SER A 546 7.17 -33.56 17.83
CA SER A 546 6.15 -32.62 18.29
C SER A 546 4.83 -33.31 18.64
N SER A 547 4.01 -32.69 19.50
CA SER A 547 2.73 -33.21 19.94
C SER A 547 1.65 -33.13 18.87
N ASN A 548 1.68 -32.09 18.03
CA ASN A 548 0.72 -31.85 16.96
C ASN A 548 1.18 -32.39 15.58
N GLY A 549 2.38 -33.00 15.50
CA GLY A 549 2.98 -33.44 14.23
C GLY A 549 3.20 -32.28 13.26
N GLY A 550 3.39 -31.05 13.75
CA GLY A 550 3.51 -29.82 12.96
C GLY A 550 2.22 -29.38 12.26
N ARG A 551 1.07 -29.97 12.58
CA ARG A 551 -0.20 -29.67 11.92
C ARG A 551 -0.87 -28.45 12.53
N ILE A 552 -1.49 -27.66 11.67
CA ILE A 552 -2.40 -26.57 12.05
C ILE A 552 -3.83 -27.06 11.81
N ASP A 553 -4.70 -26.93 12.81
CA ASP A 553 -6.13 -27.09 12.62
C ASP A 553 -6.65 -25.86 11.86
N ILE A 554 -7.00 -26.08 10.59
CA ILE A 554 -7.44 -25.02 9.69
C ILE A 554 -8.77 -24.39 10.14
N ALA A 555 -9.67 -25.18 10.74
CA ALA A 555 -10.95 -24.66 11.23
C ALA A 555 -10.72 -23.72 12.43
N ALA A 556 -9.90 -24.12 13.38
CA ALA A 556 -9.50 -23.25 14.49
C ALA A 556 -8.75 -22.01 14.00
N PHE A 557 -7.80 -22.18 13.08
CA PHE A 557 -7.03 -21.08 12.51
C PHE A 557 -7.92 -20.06 11.78
N THR A 558 -8.86 -20.49 10.96
CA THR A 558 -9.74 -19.60 10.18
C THR A 558 -10.81 -18.91 11.03
N THR A 559 -11.24 -19.54 12.12
CA THR A 559 -12.25 -18.99 13.04
C THR A 559 -11.65 -18.23 14.23
N GLY A 560 -10.33 -18.07 14.30
CA GLY A 560 -9.65 -17.36 15.39
C GLY A 560 -9.84 -18.08 16.74
N LYS A 561 -9.59 -19.38 16.78
CA LYS A 561 -9.63 -20.21 17.98
C LYS A 561 -8.25 -20.78 18.30
N ALA A 562 -8.04 -21.13 19.57
CA ALA A 562 -6.84 -21.84 20.00
C ALA A 562 -6.67 -23.16 19.23
N GLN A 563 -5.42 -23.48 18.89
CA GLN A 563 -5.10 -24.77 18.31
C GLN A 563 -5.32 -25.88 19.37
N PRO A 564 -5.75 -27.08 18.95
CA PRO A 564 -5.88 -28.22 19.88
C PRO A 564 -4.54 -28.55 20.52
N MET A 565 -4.49 -28.55 21.86
CA MET A 565 -3.26 -28.82 22.63
C MET A 565 -3.12 -30.27 23.01
N SER A 566 -1.86 -30.77 23.01
CA SER A 566 -1.47 -32.03 23.64
C SER A 566 -0.45 -31.77 24.77
N LYS A 567 -0.49 -32.52 25.86
CA LYS A 567 0.24 -32.19 27.09
C LYS A 567 1.65 -32.77 27.20
N ASP A 568 2.06 -33.68 26.30
CA ASP A 568 3.23 -34.52 26.55
C ASP A 568 4.51 -34.10 25.82
N ARG A 569 4.42 -33.17 24.87
CA ARG A 569 5.53 -32.67 24.03
C ARG A 569 5.25 -31.24 23.61
N TYR A 570 6.30 -30.56 23.02
CA TYR A 570 6.12 -29.24 22.45
C TYR A 570 5.19 -29.25 21.24
N GLU A 571 4.48 -28.15 21.02
CA GLU A 571 3.74 -27.87 19.79
C GLU A 571 4.68 -27.24 18.76
N LEU A 572 4.55 -27.63 17.49
CA LEU A 572 5.37 -27.14 16.40
C LEU A 572 4.52 -26.43 15.34
N TYR A 573 4.90 -25.22 15.00
CA TYR A 573 4.27 -24.44 13.93
C TYR A 573 5.33 -23.89 12.97
N ARG A 574 4.99 -23.68 11.71
CA ARG A 574 5.78 -22.90 10.76
C ARG A 574 4.93 -21.76 10.20
N ILE A 575 5.57 -20.61 9.93
CA ILE A 575 4.93 -19.37 9.51
C ILE A 575 5.75 -18.64 8.43
N GLY A 576 5.08 -17.77 7.70
CA GLY A 576 5.70 -16.96 6.66
C GLY A 576 6.20 -17.81 5.49
N ASP A 577 7.31 -17.43 4.88
CA ASP A 577 7.86 -18.11 3.70
C ASP A 577 8.42 -19.51 4.01
N ALA A 578 8.59 -19.88 5.27
CA ALA A 578 8.84 -21.27 5.66
C ALA A 578 7.64 -22.19 5.35
N VAL A 579 6.44 -21.62 5.12
CA VAL A 579 5.25 -22.33 4.62
C VAL A 579 5.14 -22.21 3.11
N ALA A 580 5.12 -20.98 2.61
CA ALA A 580 5.04 -20.64 1.18
C ALA A 580 5.31 -19.14 1.00
N SER A 581 5.94 -18.75 -0.10
CA SER A 581 6.20 -17.35 -0.45
C SER A 581 4.89 -16.60 -0.70
N ARG A 582 4.61 -15.54 0.11
CA ARG A 582 3.36 -14.76 0.05
C ARG A 582 3.57 -13.28 0.42
N GLY A 583 4.79 -12.89 0.72
CA GLY A 583 5.17 -11.52 1.06
C GLY A 583 4.92 -11.11 2.52
N ILE A 584 5.35 -9.89 2.86
CA ILE A 584 5.44 -9.35 4.24
C ILE A 584 4.09 -9.35 4.95
N ALA A 585 3.03 -8.87 4.29
CA ALA A 585 1.70 -8.77 4.90
C ALA A 585 1.14 -10.13 5.34
N ALA A 586 1.33 -11.16 4.50
CA ALA A 586 0.89 -12.53 4.81
C ALA A 586 1.71 -13.12 5.97
N ALA A 587 3.02 -12.90 5.97
CA ALA A 587 3.93 -13.37 7.02
C ALA A 587 3.56 -12.81 8.41
N ILE A 588 3.34 -11.49 8.49
CA ILE A 588 2.92 -10.79 9.72
C ILE A 588 1.50 -11.23 10.16
N TYR A 589 0.58 -11.35 9.21
CA TYR A 589 -0.80 -11.74 9.49
C TYR A 589 -0.91 -13.17 10.02
N GLU A 590 -0.19 -14.12 9.41
CA GLU A 590 -0.14 -15.52 9.85
C GLU A 590 0.46 -15.63 11.25
N ALA A 591 1.59 -14.98 11.51
CA ALA A 591 2.21 -14.91 12.82
C ALA A 591 1.24 -14.39 13.89
N ARG A 592 0.55 -13.29 13.60
CA ARG A 592 -0.45 -12.70 14.50
C ARG A 592 -1.57 -13.69 14.84
N ARG A 593 -2.12 -14.37 13.83
CA ARG A 593 -3.24 -15.30 14.04
C ARG A 593 -2.88 -16.51 14.86
N ILE A 594 -1.72 -17.11 14.63
CA ILE A 594 -1.27 -18.27 15.41
C ILE A 594 -0.95 -17.84 16.84
N CYS A 595 -0.15 -16.80 17.02
CA CYS A 595 0.38 -16.42 18.32
C CYS A 595 -0.65 -15.76 19.26
N MET A 596 -1.75 -15.26 18.73
CA MET A 596 -2.87 -14.74 19.55
C MET A 596 -3.54 -15.80 20.43
N TYR A 597 -3.41 -17.07 20.10
CA TYR A 597 -4.15 -18.16 20.74
C TYR A 597 -3.24 -19.24 21.35
N ILE A 598 -1.91 -19.03 21.34
CA ILE A 598 -0.93 -19.83 22.08
C ILE A 598 -0.98 -19.45 23.56
#